data_5270cbc99d143c9b259a9483d48a19f9
#
_entry.id   5270cbc99d143c9b259a9483d48a19f9
#
_cell.length_a   1.000
_cell.length_b   1.000
_cell.length_c   1.000
_cell.angle_alpha   90.00
_cell.angle_beta   90.00
_cell.angle_gamma   90.00
#
_symmetry.space_group_name_H-M   'P 1'
#
loop_
_entity.id
_entity.type
_entity.pdbx_description
1 polymer ?
#
loop_
_entity_poly.entity_id
_entity_poly.type
_entity_poly.pdbx_seq_one_letter_code
_entity_poly.pdbx_strand_id
1 'polypeptide(L)'
;MALIPHPQNIRLAILGSSPGNGHPYSWSAMFNGYDRDLMTRECPYPGIPAYLNKENPESLTIPGAKVTHICGTGESEISAEHVAQCSYIPHVVKNPTDVIGQVDAVIIATDIGGDHVARARPFVEAGLPVFVDKPLADNLPDLQIFHDWVKEGSAIMSSSCMRYAKEFLPYRLSTHELGRLRFASITTAKSWETYGIHALESIYPISGPGFIAVRNTGTVDRNIVHLTHRDGIDVVAVASTDMYGAFGCLQLCGTAGHAEVALGDTFFAFKAQLSAFIDYLRTGNRPFPFSETIELMQLVIAGKLSRDEGGRTVELAELELK
;
A
#
# COMPACT_ATOMS: atom_id res chain seq x y z
N MET A 1 -4.41 21.15 10.48
CA MET A 1 -5.25 20.95 11.70
C MET A 1 -5.45 19.45 11.85
N ALA A 2 -5.46 18.90 13.08
CA ALA A 2 -5.66 17.45 13.24
C ALA A 2 -7.01 17.01 12.64
N LEU A 3 -7.04 15.82 12.07
CA LEU A 3 -8.27 15.23 11.48
C LEU A 3 -9.15 14.53 12.53
N ILE A 4 -8.62 14.35 13.73
CA ILE A 4 -9.22 13.57 14.81
C ILE A 4 -9.17 14.35 16.13
N PRO A 5 -10.09 14.07 17.09
CA PRO A 5 -10.19 14.85 18.33
C PRO A 5 -9.02 14.59 19.31
N HIS A 6 -8.43 13.39 19.31
CA HIS A 6 -7.40 12.97 20.28
C HIS A 6 -6.11 12.51 19.62
N PRO A 7 -5.30 13.43 19.04
CA PRO A 7 -4.13 13.07 18.21
C PRO A 7 -2.99 12.35 18.94
N GLN A 8 -3.02 12.33 20.29
CA GLN A 8 -2.01 11.63 21.11
C GLN A 8 -2.50 10.27 21.64
N ASN A 9 -3.76 9.91 21.40
CA ASN A 9 -4.35 8.66 21.85
C ASN A 9 -5.39 8.18 20.83
N ILE A 10 -4.91 7.73 19.69
CA ILE A 10 -5.70 7.39 18.51
C ILE A 10 -6.21 5.97 18.63
N ARG A 11 -7.52 5.78 18.50
CA ARG A 11 -8.16 4.48 18.46
C ARG A 11 -8.42 4.09 17.01
N LEU A 12 -7.94 2.93 16.61
CA LEU A 12 -8.06 2.40 15.26
C LEU A 12 -8.91 1.14 15.22
N ALA A 13 -9.58 0.91 14.10
CA ALA A 13 -10.10 -0.40 13.73
C ALA A 13 -9.35 -0.96 12.54
N ILE A 14 -9.05 -2.27 12.55
CA ILE A 14 -8.61 -3.02 11.37
C ILE A 14 -9.78 -3.85 10.85
N LEU A 15 -10.12 -3.66 9.58
CA LEU A 15 -11.32 -4.18 8.97
C LEU A 15 -11.03 -4.99 7.72
N GLY A 16 -11.59 -6.19 7.67
CA GLY A 16 -11.46 -7.09 6.55
C GLY A 16 -10.17 -7.91 6.52
N SER A 17 -10.23 -8.97 5.75
CA SER A 17 -9.11 -9.84 5.42
C SER A 17 -9.32 -10.39 4.02
N SER A 18 -8.24 -10.74 3.33
CA SER A 18 -8.26 -11.38 2.02
C SER A 18 -7.28 -12.54 1.97
N PRO A 19 -7.52 -13.57 1.13
CA PRO A 19 -6.64 -14.73 1.01
C PRO A 19 -5.20 -14.33 0.70
N GLY A 20 -4.25 -14.89 1.45
CA GLY A 20 -2.83 -14.62 1.25
C GLY A 20 -2.35 -13.22 1.68
N ASN A 21 -3.19 -12.43 2.37
CA ASN A 21 -2.83 -11.12 2.92
C ASN A 21 -2.74 -11.15 4.45
N GLY A 22 -1.53 -11.09 5.00
CA GLY A 22 -1.27 -11.12 6.43
C GLY A 22 -1.25 -9.76 7.12
N HIS A 23 -1.66 -8.67 6.47
CA HIS A 23 -1.61 -7.33 7.03
C HIS A 23 -2.35 -7.17 8.37
N PRO A 24 -3.48 -7.83 8.64
CA PRO A 24 -4.11 -7.77 9.96
C PRO A 24 -3.16 -8.18 11.11
N TYR A 25 -2.37 -9.24 10.94
CA TYR A 25 -1.37 -9.64 11.94
C TYR A 25 -0.24 -8.63 12.06
N SER A 26 0.38 -8.31 10.94
CA SER A 26 1.54 -7.43 10.85
C SER A 26 1.26 -6.03 11.39
N TRP A 27 0.21 -5.41 10.88
CA TRP A 27 -0.11 -4.03 11.22
C TRP A 27 -0.64 -3.88 12.64
N SER A 28 -1.46 -4.82 13.11
CA SER A 28 -1.89 -4.82 14.52
C SER A 28 -0.71 -4.91 15.48
N ALA A 29 0.27 -5.76 15.18
CA ALA A 29 1.47 -5.90 15.99
C ALA A 29 2.29 -4.59 16.03
N MET A 30 2.35 -3.84 14.92
CA MET A 30 3.06 -2.55 14.84
C MET A 30 2.36 -1.43 15.63
N PHE A 31 1.09 -1.58 15.96
CA PHE A 31 0.39 -0.64 16.85
C PHE A 31 0.37 -1.09 18.30
N ASN A 32 0.14 -2.37 18.56
CA ASN A 32 -0.18 -2.88 19.88
C ASN A 32 0.97 -3.63 20.57
N GLY A 33 1.97 -4.07 19.81
CA GLY A 33 2.80 -5.19 20.22
C GLY A 33 2.10 -6.52 19.96
N TYR A 34 2.71 -7.63 20.35
CA TYR A 34 2.17 -8.95 20.07
C TYR A 34 2.72 -10.00 21.02
N ASP A 35 1.98 -11.09 21.21
CA ASP A 35 2.44 -12.30 21.85
C ASP A 35 3.41 -13.02 20.91
N ARG A 36 4.69 -12.99 21.25
CA ARG A 36 5.77 -13.49 20.39
C ARG A 36 5.66 -15.00 20.16
N ASP A 37 5.34 -15.75 21.21
CA ASP A 37 5.30 -17.20 21.14
C ASP A 37 4.07 -17.66 20.36
N LEU A 38 2.91 -17.05 20.63
CA LEU A 38 1.67 -17.34 19.92
C LEU A 38 1.80 -16.97 18.42
N MET A 39 2.27 -15.76 18.12
CA MET A 39 2.44 -15.30 16.75
C MET A 39 3.43 -16.19 15.97
N THR A 40 4.55 -16.58 16.59
CA THR A 40 5.55 -17.42 15.93
C THR A 40 5.04 -18.83 15.67
N ARG A 41 4.23 -19.38 16.57
CA ARG A 41 3.73 -20.75 16.46
C ARG A 41 2.53 -20.87 15.53
N GLU A 42 1.65 -19.89 15.51
CA GLU A 42 0.30 -20.04 14.95
C GLU A 42 -0.06 -19.06 13.82
N CYS A 43 0.75 -18.01 13.57
CA CYS A 43 0.49 -17.13 12.43
C CYS A 43 0.64 -17.90 11.11
N PRO A 44 -0.38 -17.92 10.24
CA PRO A 44 -0.34 -18.65 8.97
C PRO A 44 0.68 -18.09 7.96
N TYR A 45 1.27 -16.93 8.26
CA TYR A 45 2.26 -16.25 7.45
C TYR A 45 3.62 -16.20 8.14
N PRO A 46 4.49 -17.22 8.02
CA PRO A 46 5.73 -17.32 8.79
C PRO A 46 6.71 -16.16 8.54
N GLY A 47 6.59 -15.47 7.41
CA GLY A 47 7.36 -14.26 7.13
C GLY A 47 7.07 -13.11 8.11
N ILE A 48 5.85 -13.03 8.69
CA ILE A 48 5.46 -11.96 9.61
C ILE A 48 6.22 -12.06 10.94
N PRO A 49 6.12 -13.15 11.71
CA PRO A 49 6.93 -13.29 12.91
C PRO A 49 8.43 -13.27 12.61
N ALA A 50 8.86 -13.71 11.44
CA ALA A 50 10.27 -13.71 11.07
C ALA A 50 10.89 -12.30 11.02
N TYR A 51 10.17 -11.28 10.55
CA TYR A 51 10.68 -9.91 10.61
C TYR A 51 10.31 -9.18 11.91
N LEU A 52 9.13 -9.42 12.49
CA LEU A 52 8.75 -8.81 13.77
C LEU A 52 9.69 -9.21 14.91
N ASN A 53 10.11 -10.47 14.94
CA ASN A 53 10.99 -11.01 15.97
C ASN A 53 12.43 -10.45 15.94
N LYS A 54 12.83 -9.79 14.85
CA LYS A 54 14.13 -9.13 14.74
C LYS A 54 14.16 -7.76 15.41
N GLU A 55 12.97 -7.20 15.67
CA GLU A 55 12.85 -5.84 16.19
C GLU A 55 13.03 -5.78 17.70
N ASN A 56 13.55 -4.64 18.17
CA ASN A 56 13.59 -4.32 19.58
C ASN A 56 12.15 -4.02 20.07
N PRO A 57 11.68 -4.71 21.13
CA PRO A 57 10.34 -4.48 21.69
C PRO A 57 10.04 -3.00 22.02
N GLU A 58 11.05 -2.24 22.46
CA GLU A 58 10.89 -0.81 22.81
C GLU A 58 10.58 0.08 21.60
N SER A 59 11.07 -0.32 20.41
CA SER A 59 10.88 0.43 19.17
C SER A 59 9.86 -0.21 18.22
N LEU A 60 9.25 -1.32 18.60
CA LEU A 60 8.34 -2.09 17.75
C LEU A 60 7.09 -1.27 17.39
N THR A 61 6.47 -0.61 18.37
CA THR A 61 5.15 0.00 18.21
C THR A 61 5.22 1.45 17.73
N ILE A 62 4.14 1.89 17.06
CA ILE A 62 3.89 3.28 16.68
C ILE A 62 3.25 3.97 17.89
N PRO A 63 3.89 4.99 18.48
CA PRO A 63 3.41 5.60 19.72
C PRO A 63 2.13 6.42 19.50
N GLY A 64 1.26 6.43 20.53
CA GLY A 64 0.05 7.26 20.55
C GLY A 64 -1.08 6.80 19.63
N ALA A 65 -1.01 5.58 19.12
CA ALA A 65 -2.08 4.94 18.36
C ALA A 65 -2.21 3.47 18.76
N LYS A 66 -3.43 2.95 18.81
CA LYS A 66 -3.74 1.55 19.14
C LYS A 66 -4.86 1.03 18.27
N VAL A 67 -4.73 -0.19 17.82
CA VAL A 67 -5.85 -0.96 17.26
C VAL A 67 -6.69 -1.45 18.43
N THR A 68 -7.89 -0.91 18.55
CA THR A 68 -8.84 -1.26 19.62
C THR A 68 -9.93 -2.20 19.14
N HIS A 69 -10.22 -2.21 17.85
CA HIS A 69 -11.26 -3.02 17.24
C HIS A 69 -10.76 -3.76 16.02
N ILE A 70 -11.26 -4.98 15.82
CA ILE A 70 -11.03 -5.76 14.60
C ILE A 70 -12.33 -6.40 14.14
N CYS A 71 -12.52 -6.47 12.82
CA CYS A 71 -13.57 -7.22 12.16
C CYS A 71 -12.98 -8.01 11.00
N GLY A 72 -13.06 -9.35 11.09
CA GLY A 72 -12.71 -10.25 10.00
C GLY A 72 -13.91 -10.43 9.08
N THR A 73 -14.01 -9.63 8.04
CA THR A 73 -14.99 -9.81 6.98
C THR A 73 -14.29 -10.16 5.69
N GLY A 74 -14.70 -11.25 5.09
CA GLY A 74 -14.15 -11.75 3.85
C GLY A 74 -13.88 -13.25 3.91
N GLU A 75 -13.66 -13.84 2.75
CA GLU A 75 -13.25 -15.24 2.59
C GLU A 75 -11.73 -15.31 2.80
N SER A 76 -11.31 -15.58 4.03
CA SER A 76 -9.89 -15.67 4.38
C SER A 76 -9.69 -16.73 5.46
N GLU A 77 -8.51 -17.33 5.47
CA GLU A 77 -8.03 -18.22 6.53
C GLU A 77 -7.71 -17.47 7.84
N ILE A 78 -7.80 -16.15 7.86
CA ILE A 78 -7.54 -15.31 9.02
C ILE A 78 -8.77 -15.24 9.93
N SER A 79 -8.65 -15.67 11.18
CA SER A 79 -9.62 -15.41 12.24
C SER A 79 -9.33 -14.07 12.91
N ALA A 80 -10.34 -13.20 13.02
CA ALA A 80 -10.24 -11.94 13.74
C ALA A 80 -9.92 -12.15 15.22
N GLU A 81 -10.48 -13.20 15.83
CA GLU A 81 -10.22 -13.61 17.22
C GLU A 81 -8.76 -13.98 17.40
N HIS A 82 -8.18 -14.72 16.46
CA HIS A 82 -6.78 -15.12 16.54
C HIS A 82 -5.84 -13.93 16.35
N VAL A 83 -6.13 -13.01 15.42
CA VAL A 83 -5.38 -11.76 15.30
C VAL A 83 -5.47 -10.93 16.57
N ALA A 84 -6.67 -10.85 17.17
CA ALA A 84 -6.90 -10.11 18.41
C ALA A 84 -6.09 -10.68 19.57
N GLN A 85 -6.02 -12.01 19.71
CA GLN A 85 -5.18 -12.68 20.71
C GLN A 85 -3.70 -12.40 20.45
N CYS A 86 -3.23 -12.58 19.21
CA CYS A 86 -1.85 -12.34 18.85
C CYS A 86 -1.38 -10.91 19.11
N SER A 87 -2.24 -9.91 18.89
CA SER A 87 -1.85 -8.49 18.93
C SER A 87 -2.62 -7.67 19.98
N TYR A 88 -3.15 -8.33 21.02
CA TYR A 88 -3.79 -7.69 22.17
C TYR A 88 -4.91 -6.70 21.82
N ILE A 89 -5.73 -7.03 20.81
CA ILE A 89 -6.87 -6.18 20.42
C ILE A 89 -8.04 -6.50 21.34
N PRO A 90 -8.59 -5.51 22.05
CA PRO A 90 -9.61 -5.79 23.08
C PRO A 90 -11.00 -6.15 22.54
N HIS A 91 -11.35 -5.69 21.31
CA HIS A 91 -12.71 -5.85 20.79
C HIS A 91 -12.71 -6.50 19.41
N VAL A 92 -13.34 -7.67 19.31
CA VAL A 92 -13.70 -8.31 18.03
C VAL A 92 -15.17 -7.99 17.77
N VAL A 93 -15.46 -7.34 16.64
CA VAL A 93 -16.84 -6.97 16.28
C VAL A 93 -17.35 -7.84 15.12
N LYS A 94 -18.67 -8.03 15.05
CA LYS A 94 -19.30 -8.88 14.04
C LYS A 94 -19.53 -8.14 12.72
N ASN A 95 -19.90 -6.86 12.81
CA ASN A 95 -20.14 -6.05 11.62
C ASN A 95 -19.10 -4.93 11.56
N PRO A 96 -18.55 -4.62 10.36
CA PRO A 96 -17.55 -3.54 10.23
C PRO A 96 -18.06 -2.19 10.75
N THR A 97 -19.34 -1.90 10.57
CA THR A 97 -19.98 -0.63 10.98
C THR A 97 -20.16 -0.48 12.49
N ASP A 98 -20.03 -1.57 13.26
CA ASP A 98 -20.13 -1.52 14.73
C ASP A 98 -19.01 -0.65 15.35
N VAL A 99 -17.94 -0.35 14.61
CA VAL A 99 -16.83 0.50 15.06
C VAL A 99 -17.12 2.00 14.95
N ILE A 100 -18.17 2.41 14.21
CA ILE A 100 -18.53 3.84 14.04
C ILE A 100 -18.89 4.42 15.39
N GLY A 101 -18.25 5.55 15.76
CA GLY A 101 -18.37 6.17 17.07
C GLY A 101 -17.49 5.55 18.17
N GLN A 102 -16.83 4.42 17.89
CA GLN A 102 -15.95 3.75 18.85
C GLN A 102 -14.46 4.05 18.58
N VAL A 103 -14.12 4.36 17.33
CA VAL A 103 -12.74 4.61 16.87
C VAL A 103 -12.60 5.98 16.23
N ASP A 104 -11.37 6.43 16.07
CA ASP A 104 -11.03 7.73 15.50
C ASP A 104 -10.68 7.63 14.00
N ALA A 105 -10.27 6.45 13.53
CA ALA A 105 -10.01 6.15 12.12
C ALA A 105 -10.08 4.64 11.86
N VAL A 106 -10.22 4.26 10.60
CA VAL A 106 -10.27 2.85 10.17
C VAL A 106 -9.16 2.51 9.19
N ILE A 107 -8.73 1.26 9.23
CA ILE A 107 -7.78 0.66 8.27
C ILE A 107 -8.51 -0.49 7.59
N ILE A 108 -8.76 -0.39 6.29
CA ILE A 108 -9.29 -1.48 5.47
C ILE A 108 -8.09 -2.30 5.02
N ALA A 109 -8.02 -3.55 5.48
CA ALA A 109 -6.86 -4.42 5.34
C ALA A 109 -7.08 -5.55 4.31
N THR A 110 -8.03 -5.39 3.39
CA THR A 110 -8.11 -6.21 2.18
C THR A 110 -7.18 -5.65 1.11
N ASP A 111 -6.67 -6.49 0.20
CA ASP A 111 -5.84 -6.06 -0.95
C ASP A 111 -6.51 -6.35 -2.31
N ILE A 112 -7.84 -6.25 -2.33
CA ILE A 112 -8.69 -6.45 -3.51
C ILE A 112 -9.30 -5.10 -3.90
N GLY A 113 -8.70 -4.44 -4.91
CA GLY A 113 -9.09 -3.07 -5.32
C GLY A 113 -10.57 -2.89 -5.65
N GLY A 114 -11.21 -3.92 -6.22
CA GLY A 114 -12.62 -3.86 -6.63
C GLY A 114 -13.64 -3.94 -5.48
N ASP A 115 -13.24 -4.22 -4.23
CA ASP A 115 -14.18 -4.25 -3.09
C ASP A 115 -14.03 -3.01 -2.16
N HIS A 116 -12.99 -2.21 -2.36
CA HIS A 116 -12.62 -1.13 -1.45
C HIS A 116 -13.66 0.00 -1.37
N VAL A 117 -14.32 0.34 -2.47
CA VAL A 117 -15.40 1.36 -2.44
C VAL A 117 -16.53 0.93 -1.53
N ALA A 118 -17.00 -0.32 -1.67
CA ALA A 118 -18.09 -0.83 -0.83
C ALA A 118 -17.69 -0.88 0.65
N ARG A 119 -16.44 -1.26 0.94
CA ARG A 119 -15.91 -1.33 2.31
C ARG A 119 -15.67 0.05 2.94
N ALA A 120 -15.18 1.02 2.16
CA ALA A 120 -14.84 2.35 2.66
C ALA A 120 -16.08 3.24 2.87
N ARG A 121 -17.11 3.07 2.03
CA ARG A 121 -18.29 3.94 1.97
C ARG A 121 -18.92 4.24 3.33
N PRO A 122 -19.25 3.27 4.20
CA PRO A 122 -19.90 3.57 5.47
C PRO A 122 -19.07 4.48 6.37
N PHE A 123 -17.75 4.37 6.31
CA PHE A 123 -16.83 5.15 7.14
C PHE A 123 -16.61 6.54 6.57
N VAL A 124 -16.51 6.67 5.26
CA VAL A 124 -16.46 7.96 4.56
C VAL A 124 -17.74 8.76 4.83
N GLU A 125 -18.91 8.14 4.71
CA GLU A 125 -20.21 8.76 5.02
C GLU A 125 -20.34 9.14 6.51
N ALA A 126 -19.70 8.39 7.41
CA ALA A 126 -19.61 8.72 8.83
C ALA A 126 -18.55 9.80 9.16
N GLY A 127 -17.79 10.29 8.16
CA GLY A 127 -16.75 11.29 8.34
C GLY A 127 -15.46 10.77 8.99
N LEU A 128 -15.27 9.46 9.06
CA LEU A 128 -14.06 8.86 9.61
C LEU A 128 -12.91 8.88 8.59
N PRO A 129 -11.69 9.24 9.01
CA PRO A 129 -10.50 9.01 8.19
C PRO A 129 -10.27 7.53 7.91
N VAL A 130 -9.89 7.22 6.66
CA VAL A 130 -9.73 5.85 6.18
C VAL A 130 -8.34 5.64 5.57
N PHE A 131 -7.61 4.64 6.06
CA PHE A 131 -6.52 4.04 5.32
C PHE A 131 -7.05 2.83 4.55
N VAL A 132 -6.81 2.79 3.24
CA VAL A 132 -7.20 1.66 2.40
C VAL A 132 -5.94 0.96 1.92
N ASP A 133 -5.86 -0.35 2.12
CA ASP A 133 -4.73 -1.13 1.60
C ASP A 133 -4.64 -1.01 0.07
N LYS A 134 -3.49 -1.29 -0.42
CA LYS A 134 -3.18 -1.25 -1.86
C LYS A 134 -3.68 -2.51 -2.61
N PRO A 135 -4.05 -2.39 -3.87
CA PRO A 135 -4.27 -1.15 -4.62
C PRO A 135 -5.57 -0.48 -4.18
N LEU A 136 -5.61 0.84 -4.20
CA LEU A 136 -6.82 1.60 -3.81
C LEU A 136 -8.04 1.19 -4.64
N ALA A 137 -7.85 1.02 -5.94
CA ALA A 137 -8.83 0.56 -6.90
C ALA A 137 -8.13 -0.17 -8.06
N ASP A 138 -8.84 -1.04 -8.76
CA ASP A 138 -8.35 -1.77 -9.94
C ASP A 138 -9.21 -1.52 -11.20
N ASN A 139 -10.10 -0.53 -11.12
CA ASN A 139 -10.97 -0.09 -12.20
C ASN A 139 -11.27 1.42 -12.11
N LEU A 140 -11.59 2.04 -13.24
CA LEU A 140 -11.83 3.49 -13.30
C LEU A 140 -13.08 3.97 -12.54
N PRO A 141 -14.23 3.28 -12.59
CA PRO A 141 -15.41 3.70 -11.82
C PRO A 141 -15.14 3.84 -10.32
N ASP A 142 -14.47 2.87 -9.72
CA ASP A 142 -14.10 2.91 -8.29
C ASP A 142 -13.06 3.99 -8.00
N LEU A 143 -12.08 4.17 -8.89
CA LEU A 143 -11.08 5.22 -8.76
C LEU A 143 -11.72 6.62 -8.83
N GLN A 144 -12.73 6.82 -9.69
CA GLN A 144 -13.51 8.07 -9.76
C GLN A 144 -14.21 8.35 -8.44
N ILE A 145 -14.83 7.34 -7.82
CA ILE A 145 -15.52 7.50 -6.54
C ILE A 145 -14.53 7.95 -5.45
N PHE A 146 -13.35 7.32 -5.35
CA PHE A 146 -12.33 7.74 -4.39
C PHE A 146 -11.82 9.16 -4.67
N HIS A 147 -11.63 9.52 -5.94
CA HIS A 147 -11.26 10.87 -6.33
C HIS A 147 -12.30 11.90 -5.85
N ASP A 148 -13.58 11.63 -6.10
CA ASP A 148 -14.67 12.52 -5.73
C ASP A 148 -14.78 12.67 -4.21
N TRP A 149 -14.71 11.59 -3.45
CA TRP A 149 -14.70 11.65 -1.99
C TRP A 149 -13.56 12.51 -1.43
N VAL A 150 -12.36 12.37 -1.99
CA VAL A 150 -11.22 13.19 -1.54
C VAL A 150 -11.39 14.64 -1.96
N LYS A 151 -11.93 14.92 -3.16
CA LYS A 151 -12.26 16.27 -3.64
C LYS A 151 -13.32 16.95 -2.78
N GLU A 152 -14.26 16.17 -2.23
CA GLU A 152 -15.29 16.60 -1.27
C GLU A 152 -14.75 16.76 0.16
N GLY A 153 -13.49 16.43 0.40
CA GLY A 153 -12.82 16.66 1.68
C GLY A 153 -12.66 15.42 2.57
N SER A 154 -12.99 14.23 2.07
CA SER A 154 -12.78 12.99 2.84
C SER A 154 -11.31 12.71 3.07
N ALA A 155 -10.97 12.27 4.27
CA ALA A 155 -9.61 11.95 4.67
C ALA A 155 -9.27 10.50 4.32
N ILE A 156 -8.89 10.25 3.08
CA ILE A 156 -8.54 8.90 2.57
C ILE A 156 -7.05 8.87 2.23
N MET A 157 -6.35 7.82 2.65
CA MET A 157 -4.96 7.53 2.28
C MET A 157 -4.84 6.09 1.82
N SER A 158 -4.06 5.86 0.78
CA SER A 158 -3.63 4.53 0.34
C SER A 158 -2.21 4.62 -0.19
N SER A 159 -1.39 3.63 0.11
CA SER A 159 -0.03 3.50 -0.43
C SER A 159 0.50 2.08 -0.24
N SER A 160 1.55 1.74 -0.97
CA SER A 160 2.39 0.58 -0.68
C SER A 160 3.46 0.94 0.36
N CYS A 161 3.88 -0.02 1.17
CA CYS A 161 5.06 0.11 2.04
C CYS A 161 6.34 0.39 1.24
N MET A 162 6.40 0.00 -0.03
CA MET A 162 7.56 0.21 -0.89
C MET A 162 7.88 1.70 -1.10
N ARG A 163 6.88 2.58 -1.03
CA ARG A 163 7.09 4.03 -1.01
C ARG A 163 8.00 4.48 0.14
N TYR A 164 8.03 3.73 1.23
CA TYR A 164 8.72 4.08 2.47
C TYR A 164 9.98 3.25 2.73
N ALA A 165 10.35 2.34 1.84
CA ALA A 165 11.55 1.53 1.98
C ALA A 165 12.79 2.42 2.10
N LYS A 166 13.55 2.23 3.19
CA LYS A 166 14.73 3.06 3.51
C LYS A 166 15.86 2.89 2.51
N GLU A 167 15.94 1.74 1.87
CA GLU A 167 16.94 1.42 0.86
C GLU A 167 16.80 2.29 -0.40
N PHE A 168 15.56 2.73 -0.71
CA PHE A 168 15.29 3.60 -1.85
C PHE A 168 15.38 5.10 -1.50
N LEU A 169 15.42 5.43 -0.21
CA LEU A 169 15.40 6.81 0.26
C LEU A 169 16.54 7.68 -0.31
N PRO A 170 17.80 7.22 -0.43
CA PRO A 170 18.87 8.04 -1.02
C PRO A 170 18.52 8.55 -2.42
N TYR A 171 17.92 7.70 -3.27
CA TYR A 171 17.56 8.04 -4.66
C TYR A 171 16.29 8.88 -4.76
N ARG A 172 15.42 8.82 -3.75
CA ARG A 172 14.27 9.72 -3.62
C ARG A 172 14.68 11.13 -3.23
N LEU A 173 15.75 11.27 -2.47
CA LEU A 173 16.31 12.57 -2.07
C LEU A 173 17.14 13.19 -3.18
N SER A 174 17.94 12.39 -3.89
CA SER A 174 18.76 12.87 -4.98
C SER A 174 19.23 11.74 -5.90
N THR A 175 19.17 11.97 -7.19
CA THR A 175 19.74 11.11 -8.24
C THR A 175 20.95 11.76 -8.93
N HIS A 176 21.53 12.83 -8.35
CA HIS A 176 22.55 13.65 -9.03
C HIS A 176 23.79 12.86 -9.47
N GLU A 177 24.20 11.83 -8.70
CA GLU A 177 25.33 10.96 -9.05
C GLU A 177 25.04 10.07 -10.26
N LEU A 178 23.77 9.80 -10.54
CA LEU A 178 23.36 9.04 -11.72
C LEU A 178 23.25 9.94 -12.96
N GLY A 179 23.31 11.26 -12.79
CA GLY A 179 23.00 12.22 -13.84
C GLY A 179 21.49 12.25 -14.13
N ARG A 180 21.10 12.41 -15.39
CA ARG A 180 19.68 12.33 -15.77
C ARG A 180 19.26 10.86 -15.83
N LEU A 181 18.25 10.50 -15.05
CA LEU A 181 17.69 9.15 -15.09
C LEU A 181 17.11 8.86 -16.49
N ARG A 182 17.41 7.69 -17.04
CA ARG A 182 16.99 7.25 -18.37
C ARG A 182 16.21 5.95 -18.36
N PHE A 183 16.56 5.08 -17.43
CA PHE A 183 15.94 3.78 -17.33
C PHE A 183 15.84 3.36 -15.87
N ALA A 184 14.74 2.70 -15.54
CA ALA A 184 14.60 1.97 -14.29
C ALA A 184 13.96 0.60 -14.52
N SER A 185 14.34 -0.40 -13.76
CA SER A 185 13.62 -1.67 -13.70
C SER A 185 13.33 -2.09 -12.29
N ILE A 186 12.21 -2.77 -12.09
CA ILE A 186 11.78 -3.26 -10.78
C ILE A 186 11.06 -4.59 -10.91
N THR A 187 11.28 -5.48 -9.96
CA THR A 187 10.62 -6.78 -9.91
C THR A 187 9.71 -6.89 -8.69
N THR A 188 8.58 -7.57 -8.87
CA THR A 188 7.62 -7.90 -7.81
C THR A 188 7.05 -9.30 -8.00
N ALA A 189 6.41 -9.82 -6.96
CA ALA A 189 5.72 -11.12 -6.99
C ALA A 189 4.23 -10.96 -7.36
N LYS A 190 3.53 -12.07 -7.40
CA LYS A 190 2.08 -12.19 -7.60
C LYS A 190 1.58 -11.54 -8.90
N SER A 191 0.29 -11.19 -8.95
CA SER A 191 -0.34 -10.58 -10.12
C SER A 191 -0.02 -9.10 -10.25
N TRP A 192 -0.17 -8.54 -11.45
CA TRP A 192 -0.04 -7.11 -11.68
C TRP A 192 -1.10 -6.31 -10.93
N GLU A 193 -2.33 -6.80 -10.93
CA GLU A 193 -3.49 -6.13 -10.33
C GLU A 193 -3.31 -5.88 -8.83
N THR A 194 -2.70 -6.81 -8.11
CA THR A 194 -2.53 -6.71 -6.64
C THR A 194 -1.15 -6.24 -6.22
N TYR A 195 -0.10 -6.51 -7.02
CA TYR A 195 1.30 -6.27 -6.64
C TYR A 195 2.05 -5.33 -7.59
N GLY A 196 1.52 -4.99 -8.76
CA GLY A 196 2.12 -3.97 -9.63
C GLY A 196 2.32 -2.64 -8.92
N ILE A 197 1.41 -2.30 -8.03
CA ILE A 197 1.51 -1.08 -7.20
C ILE A 197 2.76 -1.06 -6.30
N HIS A 198 3.24 -2.21 -5.83
CA HIS A 198 4.50 -2.26 -5.07
C HIS A 198 5.70 -1.85 -5.94
N ALA A 199 5.75 -2.35 -7.17
CA ALA A 199 6.78 -1.97 -8.12
C ALA A 199 6.71 -0.47 -8.45
N LEU A 200 5.52 0.03 -8.75
CA LEU A 200 5.29 1.43 -9.08
C LEU A 200 5.68 2.37 -7.93
N GLU A 201 5.25 2.10 -6.71
CA GLU A 201 5.56 2.92 -5.52
C GLU A 201 7.04 2.86 -5.10
N SER A 202 7.82 1.90 -5.61
CA SER A 202 9.27 1.89 -5.45
C SER A 202 9.95 2.94 -6.32
N ILE A 203 9.45 3.14 -7.55
CA ILE A 203 10.05 4.02 -8.56
C ILE A 203 9.44 5.43 -8.54
N TYR A 204 8.14 5.53 -8.38
CA TYR A 204 7.39 6.78 -8.50
C TYR A 204 7.94 7.92 -7.62
N PRO A 205 8.32 7.70 -6.34
CA PRO A 205 8.93 8.76 -5.54
C PRO A 205 10.33 9.20 -6.02
N ILE A 206 10.94 8.45 -6.94
CA ILE A 206 12.26 8.75 -7.53
C ILE A 206 12.08 9.49 -8.86
N SER A 207 11.19 9.01 -9.73
CA SER A 207 10.92 9.62 -11.04
C SER A 207 10.02 10.86 -10.95
N GLY A 208 9.20 10.93 -9.92
CA GLY A 208 8.09 11.88 -9.84
C GLY A 208 6.89 11.53 -10.73
N PRO A 209 5.85 12.37 -10.73
CA PRO A 209 4.67 12.23 -11.58
C PRO A 209 4.97 12.60 -13.04
N GLY A 210 4.23 12.00 -13.96
CA GLY A 210 4.33 12.34 -15.38
C GLY A 210 4.51 11.15 -16.31
N PHE A 211 4.03 9.99 -15.91
CA PHE A 211 3.89 8.85 -16.81
C PHE A 211 2.82 9.16 -17.87
N ILE A 212 3.09 8.77 -19.12
CA ILE A 212 2.22 9.10 -20.25
C ILE A 212 1.64 7.88 -20.94
N ALA A 213 2.34 6.73 -20.90
CA ALA A 213 1.90 5.53 -21.59
C ALA A 213 2.35 4.25 -20.85
N VAL A 214 1.57 3.19 -21.00
CA VAL A 214 1.85 1.86 -20.45
C VAL A 214 1.63 0.79 -21.51
N ARG A 215 2.53 -0.18 -21.59
CA ARG A 215 2.41 -1.37 -22.42
C ARG A 215 2.78 -2.62 -21.64
N ASN A 216 1.86 -3.58 -21.53
CA ASN A 216 2.08 -4.87 -20.90
C ASN A 216 2.10 -5.97 -21.97
N THR A 217 3.25 -6.56 -22.19
CA THR A 217 3.48 -7.63 -23.19
C THR A 217 3.48 -9.03 -22.57
N GLY A 218 3.17 -9.12 -21.27
CA GLY A 218 3.16 -10.38 -20.52
C GLY A 218 1.81 -11.14 -20.60
N THR A 219 1.64 -12.01 -19.63
CA THR A 219 0.42 -12.79 -19.40
C THR A 219 -0.13 -12.50 -18.01
N VAL A 220 -1.27 -13.10 -17.63
CA VAL A 220 -1.86 -12.97 -16.30
C VAL A 220 -0.87 -13.37 -15.20
N ASP A 221 -0.10 -14.44 -15.41
CA ASP A 221 0.86 -14.97 -14.42
C ASP A 221 2.25 -14.33 -14.49
N ARG A 222 2.58 -13.70 -15.60
CA ARG A 222 3.90 -13.10 -15.87
C ARG A 222 3.73 -11.81 -16.64
N ASN A 223 3.63 -10.71 -15.93
CA ASN A 223 3.46 -9.39 -16.51
C ASN A 223 4.83 -8.74 -16.76
N ILE A 224 5.03 -8.20 -17.95
CA ILE A 224 6.19 -7.37 -18.33
C ILE A 224 5.63 -6.05 -18.81
N VAL A 225 5.73 -5.05 -17.96
CA VAL A 225 5.08 -3.75 -18.13
C VAL A 225 6.11 -2.68 -18.39
N HIS A 226 6.09 -2.11 -19.58
CA HIS A 226 6.85 -0.94 -19.94
C HIS A 226 6.00 0.31 -19.70
N LEU A 227 6.57 1.28 -18.99
CA LEU A 227 5.96 2.57 -18.70
C LEU A 227 6.87 3.68 -19.25
N THR A 228 6.29 4.63 -19.96
CA THR A 228 7.00 5.78 -20.53
C THR A 228 6.70 7.03 -19.72
N HIS A 229 7.74 7.71 -19.27
CA HIS A 229 7.64 8.97 -18.56
C HIS A 229 7.94 10.15 -19.48
N ARG A 230 7.24 11.28 -19.33
CA ARG A 230 7.41 12.50 -20.17
C ARG A 230 8.83 13.06 -20.17
N ASP A 231 9.62 12.83 -19.13
CA ASP A 231 11.01 13.30 -19.04
C ASP A 231 12.03 12.35 -19.71
N GLY A 232 11.52 11.38 -20.50
CA GLY A 232 12.34 10.42 -21.23
C GLY A 232 12.98 9.37 -20.34
N ILE A 233 12.26 8.93 -19.32
CA ILE A 233 12.60 7.77 -18.49
C ILE A 233 11.74 6.60 -18.96
N ASP A 234 12.38 5.51 -19.31
CA ASP A 234 11.73 4.22 -19.57
C ASP A 234 11.76 3.37 -18.29
N VAL A 235 10.61 2.85 -17.88
CA VAL A 235 10.51 1.97 -16.72
C VAL A 235 9.99 0.60 -17.14
N VAL A 236 10.66 -0.46 -16.68
CA VAL A 236 10.20 -1.84 -16.85
C VAL A 236 9.87 -2.44 -15.50
N ALA A 237 8.59 -2.70 -15.26
CA ALA A 237 8.11 -3.39 -14.08
C ALA A 237 7.74 -4.84 -14.43
N VAL A 238 8.24 -5.80 -13.66
CA VAL A 238 7.94 -7.23 -13.86
C VAL A 238 7.20 -7.76 -12.63
N ALA A 239 6.02 -8.36 -12.85
CA ALA A 239 5.26 -9.05 -11.83
C ALA A 239 5.01 -10.51 -12.26
N SER A 240 5.50 -11.47 -11.46
CA SER A 240 5.33 -12.90 -11.72
C SER A 240 4.85 -13.63 -10.48
N THR A 241 3.91 -14.55 -10.64
CA THR A 241 3.20 -15.22 -9.53
C THR A 241 4.12 -15.94 -8.54
N ASP A 242 5.26 -16.42 -8.99
CA ASP A 242 6.22 -17.23 -8.22
C ASP A 242 7.52 -16.50 -7.85
N MET A 243 7.63 -15.19 -8.13
CA MET A 243 8.87 -14.43 -8.05
C MET A 243 9.10 -13.74 -6.69
N TYR A 244 8.75 -14.43 -5.60
CA TYR A 244 8.89 -13.88 -4.23
C TYR A 244 10.34 -13.54 -3.84
N GLY A 245 11.31 -14.33 -4.30
CA GLY A 245 12.72 -14.13 -4.00
C GLY A 245 13.35 -12.88 -4.65
N ALA A 246 12.65 -12.28 -5.62
CA ALA A 246 13.10 -11.07 -6.30
C ALA A 246 12.17 -9.86 -6.03
N PHE A 247 11.37 -9.91 -4.97
CA PHE A 247 10.48 -8.81 -4.59
C PHE A 247 11.28 -7.56 -4.21
N GLY A 248 11.04 -6.46 -4.93
CA GLY A 248 11.65 -5.16 -4.64
C GLY A 248 13.10 -5.03 -5.11
N CYS A 249 13.55 -5.77 -6.12
CA CYS A 249 14.84 -5.56 -6.78
C CYS A 249 14.71 -4.40 -7.78
N LEU A 250 15.32 -3.26 -7.45
CA LEU A 250 15.30 -2.02 -8.22
C LEU A 250 16.66 -1.77 -8.87
N GLN A 251 16.65 -1.46 -10.17
CA GLN A 251 17.80 -0.93 -10.91
C GLN A 251 17.47 0.48 -11.43
N LEU A 252 18.42 1.39 -11.31
CA LEU A 252 18.36 2.76 -11.84
C LEU A 252 19.56 3.00 -12.75
N CYS A 253 19.33 3.51 -13.97
CA CYS A 253 20.38 3.84 -14.92
C CYS A 253 20.21 5.29 -15.39
N GLY A 254 21.26 6.07 -15.24
CA GLY A 254 21.31 7.46 -15.66
C GLY A 254 22.46 7.74 -16.63
N THR A 255 22.60 8.99 -17.03
CA THR A 255 23.63 9.42 -18.00
C THR A 255 25.05 9.41 -17.44
N ALA A 256 25.22 9.34 -16.12
CA ALA A 256 26.53 9.40 -15.46
C ALA A 256 26.81 8.19 -14.56
N GLY A 257 25.79 7.37 -14.23
CA GLY A 257 25.96 6.23 -13.35
C GLY A 257 24.75 5.32 -13.28
N HIS A 258 24.84 4.29 -12.46
CA HIS A 258 23.76 3.36 -12.18
C HIS A 258 23.73 2.97 -10.70
N ALA A 259 22.60 2.40 -10.26
CA ALA A 259 22.44 1.82 -8.93
C ALA A 259 21.59 0.55 -9.00
N GLU A 260 21.90 -0.40 -8.14
CA GLU A 260 21.10 -1.60 -7.88
C GLU A 260 20.79 -1.68 -6.41
N VAL A 261 19.51 -1.79 -6.09
CA VAL A 261 19.01 -1.74 -4.71
C VAL A 261 17.89 -2.76 -4.53
N ALA A 262 17.90 -3.46 -3.40
CA ALA A 262 16.82 -4.37 -3.06
C ALA A 262 16.16 -3.98 -1.73
N LEU A 263 14.87 -4.26 -1.58
CA LEU A 263 14.19 -4.16 -0.30
C LEU A 263 14.88 -5.10 0.72
N GLY A 264 15.35 -4.56 1.82
CA GLY A 264 16.03 -5.31 2.88
C GLY A 264 15.26 -5.32 4.20
N ASP A 265 14.47 -4.29 4.47
CA ASP A 265 13.79 -4.10 5.76
C ASP A 265 12.27 -3.88 5.58
N THR A 266 11.58 -5.00 5.49
CA THR A 266 10.10 -5.04 5.35
C THR A 266 9.40 -4.40 6.56
N PHE A 267 9.91 -4.62 7.77
CA PHE A 267 9.32 -4.05 8.98
C PHE A 267 9.38 -2.52 8.95
N PHE A 268 10.57 -1.96 8.65
CA PHE A 268 10.73 -0.52 8.55
C PHE A 268 9.76 0.09 7.52
N ALA A 269 9.67 -0.53 6.35
CA ALA A 269 8.82 -0.04 5.26
C ALA A 269 7.34 0.02 5.69
N PHE A 270 6.80 -1.05 6.30
CA PHE A 270 5.42 -1.06 6.80
C PHE A 270 5.20 -0.09 7.95
N LYS A 271 6.13 -0.07 8.92
CA LYS A 271 6.00 0.83 10.06
C LYS A 271 6.04 2.30 9.62
N ALA A 272 6.90 2.66 8.68
CA ALA A 272 6.97 4.01 8.12
C ALA A 272 5.69 4.39 7.37
N GLN A 273 5.11 3.47 6.59
CA GLN A 273 3.81 3.65 5.93
C GLN A 273 2.69 3.95 6.93
N LEU A 274 2.57 3.12 7.96
CA LEU A 274 1.54 3.30 8.99
C LEU A 274 1.78 4.56 9.82
N SER A 275 3.04 4.88 10.13
CA SER A 275 3.40 6.13 10.81
C SER A 275 3.01 7.35 9.99
N ALA A 276 3.18 7.32 8.66
CA ALA A 276 2.75 8.41 7.78
C ALA A 276 1.22 8.62 7.81
N PHE A 277 0.44 7.54 7.94
CA PHE A 277 -1.01 7.65 8.16
C PHE A 277 -1.32 8.28 9.52
N ILE A 278 -0.66 7.85 10.58
CA ILE A 278 -0.86 8.43 11.92
C ILE A 278 -0.48 9.92 11.94
N ASP A 279 0.59 10.31 11.29
CA ASP A 279 1.00 11.71 11.18
C ASP A 279 0.00 12.54 10.34
N TYR A 280 -0.59 11.95 9.30
CA TYR A 280 -1.69 12.56 8.57
C TYR A 280 -2.91 12.81 9.48
N LEU A 281 -3.31 11.84 10.31
CA LEU A 281 -4.38 12.01 11.29
C LEU A 281 -4.09 13.14 12.29
N ARG A 282 -2.84 13.24 12.76
CA ARG A 282 -2.40 14.24 13.75
C ARG A 282 -2.33 15.64 13.21
N THR A 283 -1.92 15.79 11.97
CA THR A 283 -1.56 17.11 11.41
C THR A 283 -2.55 17.62 10.37
N GLY A 284 -3.29 16.71 9.72
CA GLY A 284 -4.07 16.98 8.51
C GLY A 284 -3.23 17.17 7.25
N ASN A 285 -1.90 17.05 7.34
CA ASN A 285 -1.01 17.17 6.21
C ASN A 285 -0.83 15.79 5.55
N ARG A 286 -1.28 15.65 4.30
CA ARG A 286 -1.03 14.43 3.52
C ARG A 286 0.47 14.22 3.32
N PRO A 287 0.97 12.99 3.42
CA PRO A 287 2.40 12.70 3.18
C PRO A 287 2.82 12.92 1.72
N PHE A 288 1.87 12.89 0.80
CA PHE A 288 2.03 13.18 -0.64
C PHE A 288 0.66 13.57 -1.24
N PRO A 289 0.62 14.30 -2.38
CA PRO A 289 -0.63 14.66 -3.05
C PRO A 289 -1.45 13.44 -3.45
N PHE A 290 -2.78 13.50 -3.30
CA PHE A 290 -3.65 12.39 -3.71
C PHE A 290 -3.64 12.15 -5.23
N SER A 291 -3.28 13.16 -6.02
CA SER A 291 -3.05 13.02 -7.46
C SER A 291 -1.98 11.98 -7.82
N GLU A 292 -0.99 11.76 -6.95
CA GLU A 292 -0.01 10.68 -7.13
C GLU A 292 -0.67 9.31 -6.98
N THR A 293 -1.58 9.14 -6.01
CA THR A 293 -2.35 7.90 -5.88
C THR A 293 -3.24 7.66 -7.10
N ILE A 294 -3.85 8.72 -7.64
CA ILE A 294 -4.66 8.62 -8.87
C ILE A 294 -3.79 8.13 -10.04
N GLU A 295 -2.67 8.80 -10.31
CA GLU A 295 -1.77 8.41 -11.42
C GLU A 295 -1.27 6.97 -11.24
N LEU A 296 -0.89 6.57 -10.03
CA LEU A 296 -0.46 5.20 -9.74
C LEU A 296 -1.56 4.16 -10.02
N MET A 297 -2.82 4.45 -9.66
CA MET A 297 -3.93 3.56 -9.98
C MET A 297 -4.22 3.52 -11.48
N GLN A 298 -4.13 4.65 -12.17
CA GLN A 298 -4.22 4.70 -13.64
C GLN A 298 -3.14 3.83 -14.29
N LEU A 299 -1.91 3.82 -13.77
CA LEU A 299 -0.83 2.93 -14.25
C LEU A 299 -1.14 1.44 -14.04
N VAL A 300 -1.71 1.07 -12.88
CA VAL A 300 -2.15 -0.30 -12.61
C VAL A 300 -3.24 -0.72 -13.60
N ILE A 301 -4.27 0.13 -13.76
CA ILE A 301 -5.41 -0.10 -14.66
C ILE A 301 -4.93 -0.17 -16.12
N ALA A 302 -4.05 0.74 -16.54
CA ALA A 302 -3.48 0.75 -17.89
C ALA A 302 -2.70 -0.52 -18.20
N GLY A 303 -1.90 -1.02 -17.24
CA GLY A 303 -1.13 -2.26 -17.42
C GLY A 303 -2.02 -3.49 -17.57
N LYS A 304 -3.14 -3.55 -16.81
CA LYS A 304 -4.16 -4.58 -16.98
C LYS A 304 -4.85 -4.48 -18.33
N LEU A 305 -5.34 -3.29 -18.68
CA LEU A 305 -6.04 -3.02 -19.95
C LEU A 305 -5.15 -3.35 -21.16
N SER A 306 -3.91 -2.91 -21.14
CA SER A 306 -2.92 -3.22 -22.19
C SER A 306 -2.79 -4.73 -22.42
N ARG A 307 -2.62 -5.52 -21.36
CA ARG A 307 -2.52 -6.98 -21.45
C ARG A 307 -3.79 -7.60 -22.02
N ASP A 308 -4.95 -7.23 -21.50
CA ASP A 308 -6.24 -7.77 -21.85
C ASP A 308 -6.62 -7.43 -23.32
N GLU A 309 -6.03 -6.35 -23.88
CA GLU A 309 -6.17 -5.94 -25.27
C GLU A 309 -4.96 -6.29 -26.16
N GLY A 310 -4.29 -7.39 -25.85
CA GLY A 310 -3.23 -7.98 -26.70
C GLY A 310 -1.90 -7.23 -26.67
N GLY A 311 -1.61 -6.48 -25.61
CA GLY A 311 -0.34 -5.79 -25.42
C GLY A 311 -0.23 -4.47 -26.21
N ARG A 312 -1.35 -3.82 -26.50
CA ARG A 312 -1.32 -2.47 -27.07
C ARG A 312 -0.78 -1.45 -26.05
N THR A 313 -0.24 -0.37 -26.54
CA THR A 313 0.03 0.79 -25.71
C THR A 313 -1.28 1.45 -25.28
N VAL A 314 -1.39 1.77 -23.99
CA VAL A 314 -2.48 2.55 -23.39
C VAL A 314 -1.90 3.91 -22.97
N GLU A 315 -2.42 4.97 -23.55
CA GLU A 315 -2.07 6.33 -23.12
C GLU A 315 -2.82 6.67 -21.83
N LEU A 316 -2.15 7.29 -20.84
CA LEU A 316 -2.82 7.65 -19.59
C LEU A 316 -3.96 8.65 -19.81
N ALA A 317 -3.90 9.45 -20.85
CA ALA A 317 -4.99 10.34 -21.27
C ALA A 317 -6.31 9.59 -21.59
N GLU A 318 -6.25 8.29 -21.95
CA GLU A 318 -7.46 7.45 -22.14
C GLU A 318 -8.18 7.17 -20.80
N LEU A 319 -7.51 7.36 -19.67
CA LEU A 319 -7.96 7.01 -18.32
C LEU A 319 -8.20 8.24 -17.43
N GLU A 320 -8.35 9.42 -18.03
CA GLU A 320 -8.64 10.65 -17.28
C GLU A 320 -9.96 10.54 -16.51
N LEU A 321 -9.90 10.97 -15.26
CA LEU A 321 -11.08 11.09 -14.40
C LEU A 321 -11.86 12.36 -14.73
N LYS A 322 -13.16 12.36 -14.48
CA LYS A 322 -14.08 13.46 -14.80
C LYS A 322 -14.17 14.52 -13.69
#